data_7908accb96e371bad1103995184994d3
#
_entry.id   7908accb96e371bad1103995184994d3
#
_cell.length_a   1.000
_cell.length_b   1.000
_cell.length_c   1.000
_cell.angle_alpha   90.00
_cell.angle_beta   90.00
_cell.angle_gamma   90.00
#
_symmetry.space_group_name_H-M   'P 1'
#
loop_
_entity.id
_entity.type
_entity.pdbx_description
1 polymer ?
#
loop_
_entity_poly.entity_id
_entity_poly.type
_entity_poly.pdbx_seq_one_letter_code
_entity_poly.pdbx_strand_id
1 'polypeptide(L)'
;MSHITQVGRVMVPVGDQDEAIAFYTSRLDFELVADVPFGDGERWVEVAPPAGGTALALVPPRGDYQAGRMTGIALETKDAHAAHEELKAKGVDVDAELMGSDGTVPVLFFFRDHDANTLMIVESA
;
A
#
# COMPACT_ATOMS: atom_id res chain seq x y z
N MET A 1 -1.83 2.97 31.65
CA MET A 1 -1.57 1.89 30.68
C MET A 1 -2.58 1.97 29.56
N SER A 2 -2.13 1.84 28.34
CA SER A 2 -3.03 1.90 27.18
C SER A 2 -3.65 0.54 26.91
N HIS A 3 -4.92 0.54 26.51
CA HIS A 3 -5.59 -0.67 26.01
C HIS A 3 -5.42 -0.81 24.49
N ILE A 4 -4.74 0.14 23.86
CA ILE A 4 -4.44 0.09 22.41
C ILE A 4 -3.21 -0.78 22.23
N THR A 5 -3.28 -1.75 21.29
CA THR A 5 -2.21 -2.72 21.12
C THR A 5 -1.36 -2.47 19.87
N GLN A 6 -1.93 -1.91 18.81
CA GLN A 6 -1.16 -1.70 17.56
C GLN A 6 -2.00 -0.90 16.57
N VAL A 7 -1.35 -0.46 15.49
CA VAL A 7 -2.05 0.04 14.31
C VAL A 7 -2.41 -1.19 13.48
N GLY A 8 -3.65 -1.64 13.59
CA GLY A 8 -4.08 -2.89 12.97
C GLY A 8 -4.36 -2.76 11.48
N ARG A 9 -4.92 -1.64 11.07
CA ARG A 9 -5.22 -1.39 9.66
C ARG A 9 -5.23 0.09 9.35
N VAL A 10 -4.97 0.40 8.09
CA VAL A 10 -5.03 1.76 7.55
C VAL A 10 -5.97 1.73 6.35
N MET A 11 -6.91 2.66 6.29
CA MET A 11 -7.87 2.72 5.18
C MET A 11 -7.25 3.44 3.99
N VAL A 12 -7.40 2.84 2.79
CA VAL A 12 -6.93 3.41 1.53
C VAL A 12 -8.15 3.54 0.61
N PRO A 13 -8.51 4.75 0.18
CA PRO A 13 -9.68 4.90 -0.68
C PRO A 13 -9.38 4.43 -2.09
N VAL A 14 -10.27 3.61 -2.64
CA VAL A 14 -10.12 3.05 -3.99
C VAL A 14 -11.45 3.16 -4.73
N GLY A 15 -11.37 3.35 -6.05
CA GLY A 15 -12.57 3.51 -6.86
C GLY A 15 -13.25 2.19 -7.16
N ASP A 16 -12.46 1.13 -7.40
CA ASP A 16 -12.97 -0.21 -7.70
C ASP A 16 -12.22 -1.21 -6.85
N GLN A 17 -12.93 -1.85 -5.94
CA GLN A 17 -12.29 -2.77 -4.99
C GLN A 17 -11.71 -4.01 -5.67
N ASP A 18 -12.34 -4.54 -6.72
CA ASP A 18 -11.79 -5.70 -7.42
C ASP A 18 -10.50 -5.36 -8.14
N GLU A 19 -10.43 -4.19 -8.79
CA GLU A 19 -9.20 -3.75 -9.44
C GLU A 19 -8.11 -3.47 -8.41
N ALA A 20 -8.47 -2.91 -7.26
CA ALA A 20 -7.51 -2.67 -6.18
C ALA A 20 -6.95 -3.98 -5.63
N ILE A 21 -7.82 -4.97 -5.40
CA ILE A 21 -7.37 -6.30 -4.98
C ILE A 21 -6.37 -6.86 -5.98
N ALA A 22 -6.69 -6.78 -7.27
CA ALA A 22 -5.81 -7.30 -8.32
C ALA A 22 -4.44 -6.59 -8.28
N PHE A 23 -4.43 -5.29 -8.10
CA PHE A 23 -3.18 -4.53 -8.03
C PHE A 23 -2.33 -4.97 -6.85
N TYR A 24 -2.91 -4.94 -5.64
CA TYR A 24 -2.13 -5.23 -4.43
C TYR A 24 -1.67 -6.68 -4.37
N THR A 25 -2.46 -7.63 -4.87
CA THR A 25 -2.07 -9.03 -4.84
C THR A 25 -1.11 -9.40 -5.96
N SER A 26 -1.28 -8.87 -7.17
CA SER A 26 -0.42 -9.26 -8.30
C SER A 26 0.82 -8.41 -8.46
N ARG A 27 0.75 -7.13 -8.11
CA ARG A 27 1.91 -6.23 -8.25
C ARG A 27 2.77 -6.18 -7.01
N LEU A 28 2.15 -6.19 -5.83
CA LEU A 28 2.86 -6.05 -4.55
C LEU A 28 2.99 -7.38 -3.80
N ASP A 29 2.43 -8.46 -4.35
CA ASP A 29 2.44 -9.79 -3.72
C ASP A 29 1.81 -9.80 -2.32
N PHE A 30 0.86 -8.90 -2.09
CA PHE A 30 0.07 -8.92 -0.86
C PHE A 30 -0.94 -10.06 -0.93
N GLU A 31 -1.43 -10.46 0.23
CA GLU A 31 -2.47 -11.48 0.35
C GLU A 31 -3.80 -10.81 0.69
N LEU A 32 -4.88 -11.35 0.14
CA LEU A 32 -6.23 -10.92 0.49
C LEU A 32 -6.59 -11.55 1.83
N VAL A 33 -6.76 -10.73 2.86
CA VAL A 33 -7.04 -11.25 4.20
C VAL A 33 -8.51 -11.13 4.60
N ALA A 34 -9.27 -10.26 3.94
CA ALA A 34 -10.71 -10.15 4.20
C ALA A 34 -11.41 -9.60 2.97
N ASP A 35 -12.59 -10.15 2.68
CA ASP A 35 -13.47 -9.67 1.61
C ASP A 35 -14.87 -10.12 2.00
N VAL A 36 -15.57 -9.29 2.77
CA VAL A 36 -16.85 -9.66 3.36
C VAL A 36 -17.89 -8.56 3.08
N PRO A 37 -19.17 -8.92 3.00
CA PRO A 37 -20.23 -7.94 2.87
C PRO A 37 -20.23 -6.99 4.07
N PHE A 38 -20.53 -5.72 3.82
CA PHE A 38 -20.54 -4.70 4.85
C PHE A 38 -21.66 -3.71 4.54
N GLY A 39 -22.78 -3.87 5.24
CA GLY A 39 -23.93 -2.99 5.04
C GLY A 39 -24.59 -3.18 3.67
N ASP A 40 -25.18 -2.10 3.17
CA ASP A 40 -26.03 -2.13 1.97
C ASP A 40 -25.20 -2.16 0.69
N GLY A 41 -24.85 -3.37 0.24
CA GLY A 41 -24.13 -3.54 -1.02
C GLY A 41 -22.65 -3.17 -0.98
N GLU A 42 -22.11 -2.86 0.19
CA GLU A 42 -20.70 -2.54 0.34
C GLU A 42 -19.91 -3.77 0.75
N ARG A 43 -18.59 -3.69 0.58
CA ARG A 43 -17.66 -4.76 0.95
C ARG A 43 -16.56 -4.20 1.83
N TRP A 44 -16.16 -4.99 2.81
CA TRP A 44 -14.96 -4.69 3.60
C TRP A 44 -13.84 -5.55 3.06
N VAL A 45 -12.80 -4.92 2.53
CA VAL A 45 -11.68 -5.61 1.87
C VAL A 45 -10.39 -5.21 2.55
N GLU A 46 -9.58 -6.23 2.93
CA GLU A 46 -8.26 -5.98 3.50
C GLU A 46 -7.21 -6.81 2.79
N VAL A 47 -6.05 -6.22 2.55
CA VAL A 47 -4.87 -6.89 2.01
C VAL A 47 -3.69 -6.61 2.93
N ALA A 48 -2.73 -7.53 2.97
CA ALA A 48 -1.55 -7.39 3.82
C ALA A 48 -0.37 -8.15 3.22
N PRO A 49 0.87 -7.76 3.56
CA PRO A 49 2.03 -8.56 3.14
C PRO A 49 1.94 -9.97 3.70
N PRO A 50 2.56 -10.96 3.04
CA PRO A 50 2.54 -12.35 3.53
C PRO A 50 3.08 -12.50 4.95
N ALA A 51 4.03 -11.66 5.35
CA ALA A 51 4.58 -11.69 6.70
C ALA A 51 3.59 -11.20 7.76
N GLY A 52 2.45 -10.62 7.33
CA GLY A 52 1.47 -10.08 8.25
C GLY A 52 1.76 -8.65 8.63
N GLY A 53 1.31 -8.25 9.82
CA GLY A 53 1.46 -6.88 10.29
C GLY A 53 0.22 -6.05 9.98
N THR A 54 0.41 -4.74 9.78
CA THR A 54 -0.70 -3.83 9.53
C THR A 54 -1.32 -4.11 8.16
N ALA A 55 -2.64 -4.23 8.11
CA ALA A 55 -3.35 -4.45 6.86
C ALA A 55 -3.76 -3.11 6.22
N LEU A 56 -3.96 -3.12 4.91
CA LEU A 56 -4.57 -2.01 4.21
C LEU A 56 -6.02 -2.37 3.92
N ALA A 57 -6.94 -1.53 4.39
CA ALA A 57 -8.36 -1.71 4.12
C ALA A 57 -8.70 -0.89 2.88
N LEU A 58 -9.06 -1.59 1.80
CA LEU A 58 -9.35 -0.95 0.50
C LEU A 58 -10.83 -0.58 0.50
N VAL A 59 -11.11 0.69 0.70
CA VAL A 59 -12.48 1.16 0.97
C VAL A 59 -12.94 2.16 -0.11
N PRO A 60 -14.26 2.25 -0.35
CA PRO A 60 -14.76 3.28 -1.26
C PRO A 60 -14.47 4.68 -0.70
N PRO A 61 -14.25 5.67 -1.58
CA PRO A 61 -14.05 7.05 -1.10
C PRO A 61 -15.28 7.56 -0.35
N ARG A 62 -15.06 8.38 0.67
CA ARG A 62 -16.13 8.97 1.47
C ARG A 62 -15.77 10.40 1.85
N GLY A 63 -16.68 11.33 1.61
CA GLY A 63 -16.48 12.72 2.02
C GLY A 63 -15.17 13.27 1.49
N ASP A 64 -14.34 13.77 2.38
CA ASP A 64 -13.03 14.32 2.01
C ASP A 64 -11.96 13.26 1.81
N TYR A 65 -12.26 12.01 2.11
CA TYR A 65 -11.29 10.91 1.99
C TYR A 65 -11.40 10.28 0.61
N GLN A 66 -10.70 10.89 -0.34
CA GLN A 66 -10.74 10.51 -1.75
C GLN A 66 -9.42 9.89 -2.18
N ALA A 67 -9.48 9.08 -3.24
CA ALA A 67 -8.29 8.48 -3.83
C ALA A 67 -7.44 9.51 -4.58
N GLY A 68 -6.20 9.14 -4.90
CA GLY A 68 -5.34 9.95 -5.75
C GLY A 68 -4.48 10.95 -5.01
N ARG A 69 -4.22 10.72 -3.74
CA ARG A 69 -3.38 11.62 -2.94
C ARG A 69 -2.29 10.86 -2.20
N MET A 70 -1.38 11.63 -1.59
CA MET A 70 -0.35 11.04 -0.74
C MET A 70 -0.99 10.42 0.48
N THR A 71 -0.70 9.13 0.71
CA THR A 71 -1.31 8.39 1.82
C THR A 71 -0.53 8.51 3.12
N GLY A 72 0.76 8.78 3.04
CA GLY A 72 1.63 8.74 4.21
C GLY A 72 2.00 7.33 4.65
N ILE A 73 1.68 6.32 3.85
CA ILE A 73 1.98 4.92 4.19
C ILE A 73 3.34 4.57 3.63
N ALA A 74 4.21 4.02 4.50
CA ALA A 74 5.53 3.54 4.11
C ALA A 74 5.57 2.02 4.27
N LEU A 75 5.83 1.32 3.17
CA LEU A 75 6.03 -0.12 3.17
C LEU A 75 7.52 -0.39 3.29
N GLU A 76 7.89 -1.45 3.99
CA GLU A 76 9.31 -1.77 4.20
C GLU A 76 9.77 -2.88 3.30
N THR A 77 11.04 -2.80 2.87
CA THR A 77 11.69 -3.84 2.11
C THR A 77 13.12 -4.01 2.62
N LYS A 78 13.70 -5.17 2.39
CA LYS A 78 15.11 -5.40 2.71
C LYS A 78 16.03 -4.86 1.62
N ASP A 79 15.52 -4.62 0.42
CA ASP A 79 16.32 -4.18 -0.72
C ASP A 79 15.46 -3.27 -1.60
N ALA A 80 15.61 -1.97 -1.41
CA ALA A 80 14.81 -0.98 -2.13
C ALA A 80 15.14 -0.95 -3.63
N HIS A 81 16.39 -1.17 -4.00
CA HIS A 81 16.76 -1.21 -5.42
C HIS A 81 16.09 -2.37 -6.13
N ALA A 82 16.08 -3.56 -5.52
CA ALA A 82 15.44 -4.72 -6.10
C ALA A 82 13.92 -4.52 -6.19
N ALA A 83 13.32 -3.94 -5.14
CA ALA A 83 11.88 -3.66 -5.14
C ALA A 83 11.51 -2.68 -6.26
N HIS A 84 12.33 -1.64 -6.44
CA HIS A 84 12.11 -0.65 -7.48
C HIS A 84 12.11 -1.28 -8.88
N GLU A 85 13.12 -2.12 -9.15
CA GLU A 85 13.21 -2.77 -10.45
C GLU A 85 12.07 -3.76 -10.69
N GLU A 86 11.70 -4.50 -9.66
CA GLU A 86 10.60 -5.46 -9.78
C GLU A 86 9.28 -4.77 -10.07
N LEU A 87 8.96 -3.71 -9.35
CA LEU A 87 7.70 -2.99 -9.55
C LEU A 87 7.69 -2.31 -10.92
N LYS A 88 8.82 -1.73 -11.32
CA LYS A 88 8.93 -1.11 -12.63
C LYS A 88 8.70 -2.15 -13.74
N ALA A 89 9.27 -3.34 -13.60
CA ALA A 89 9.10 -4.41 -14.57
C ALA A 89 7.65 -4.89 -14.65
N LYS A 90 6.91 -4.80 -13.55
CA LYS A 90 5.50 -5.16 -13.50
C LYS A 90 4.58 -4.04 -13.98
N GLY A 91 5.14 -2.92 -14.42
CA GLY A 91 4.34 -1.81 -14.94
C GLY A 91 3.76 -0.89 -13.89
N VAL A 92 4.25 -0.95 -12.65
CA VAL A 92 3.81 -0.05 -11.60
C VAL A 92 4.40 1.34 -11.82
N ASP A 93 3.62 2.37 -11.55
CA ASP A 93 4.07 3.75 -11.65
C ASP A 93 4.99 4.07 -10.47
N VAL A 94 6.30 3.99 -10.69
CA VAL A 94 7.31 4.26 -9.67
C VAL A 94 8.07 5.53 -10.03
N ASP A 95 8.60 6.22 -9.02
CA ASP A 95 9.51 7.34 -9.27
C ASP A 95 10.74 6.84 -10.03
N ALA A 96 11.26 7.67 -10.92
CA ALA A 96 12.38 7.26 -11.76
C ALA A 96 13.63 6.96 -10.96
N GLU A 97 13.85 7.70 -9.88
CA GLU A 97 15.07 7.59 -9.09
C GLU A 97 14.76 7.33 -7.63
N LEU A 98 15.67 6.60 -6.97
CA LEU A 98 15.57 6.37 -5.53
C LEU A 98 16.25 7.51 -4.79
N MET A 99 15.74 7.80 -3.59
CA MET A 99 16.35 8.76 -2.68
C MET A 99 17.16 8.02 -1.62
N GLY A 100 18.09 8.72 -0.98
CA GLY A 100 18.84 8.16 0.13
C GLY A 100 20.06 7.35 -0.25
N SER A 101 20.36 7.24 -1.55
CA SER A 101 21.53 6.45 -2.00
C SER A 101 22.85 7.03 -1.53
N ASP A 102 22.86 8.29 -1.09
CA ASP A 102 24.06 8.94 -0.54
C ASP A 102 24.25 8.68 0.97
N GLY A 103 23.34 7.92 1.58
CA GLY A 103 23.45 7.56 2.99
C GLY A 103 22.85 8.57 3.97
N THR A 104 22.23 9.65 3.48
CA THR A 104 21.65 10.67 4.36
C THR A 104 20.37 10.21 5.04
N VAL A 105 19.59 9.37 4.35
CA VAL A 105 18.36 8.76 4.87
C VAL A 105 18.33 7.33 4.34
N PRO A 106 17.44 6.46 4.87
CA PRO A 106 17.26 5.14 4.28
C PRO A 106 16.88 5.25 2.81
N VAL A 107 17.30 4.29 2.00
CA VAL A 107 16.95 4.28 0.57
C VAL A 107 15.45 4.11 0.44
N LEU A 108 14.82 4.93 -0.37
CA LEU A 108 13.37 4.91 -0.54
C LEU A 108 12.95 5.41 -1.91
N PHE A 109 11.71 5.09 -2.28
CA PHE A 109 11.07 5.66 -3.46
C PHE A 109 9.56 5.66 -3.25
N PHE A 110 8.85 6.43 -4.08
CA PHE A 110 7.39 6.47 -4.05
C PHE A 110 6.83 5.76 -5.27
N PHE A 111 5.65 5.20 -5.12
CA PHE A 111 4.92 4.60 -6.22
C PHE A 111 3.45 4.96 -6.09
N ARG A 112 2.70 4.79 -7.17
CA ARG A 112 1.26 5.03 -7.19
C ARG A 112 0.54 3.71 -7.43
N ASP A 113 -0.56 3.50 -6.69
CA ASP A 113 -1.37 2.32 -6.91
C ASP A 113 -2.34 2.56 -8.08
N HIS A 114 -3.27 1.62 -8.29
CA HIS A 114 -4.22 1.70 -9.40
C HIS A 114 -5.06 2.98 -9.38
N ASP A 115 -5.34 3.52 -8.20
CA ASP A 115 -6.14 4.72 -8.03
C ASP A 115 -5.30 5.98 -7.86
N ALA A 116 -4.01 5.91 -8.21
CA ALA A 116 -3.06 7.00 -8.07
C ALA A 116 -2.84 7.44 -6.62
N ASN A 117 -3.14 6.58 -5.66
CA ASN A 117 -2.71 6.81 -4.28
C ASN A 117 -1.20 6.64 -4.21
N THR A 118 -0.51 7.58 -3.57
CA THR A 118 0.94 7.53 -3.46
C THR A 118 1.35 6.88 -2.14
N LEU A 119 2.18 5.85 -2.24
CA LEU A 119 2.76 5.16 -1.09
C LEU A 119 4.28 5.19 -1.22
N MET A 120 4.97 4.97 -0.13
CA MET A 120 6.43 4.91 -0.10
C MET A 120 6.89 3.48 0.13
N ILE A 121 8.03 3.13 -0.46
CA ILE A 121 8.76 1.91 -0.10
C ILE A 121 10.09 2.37 0.45
N VAL A 122 10.42 1.92 1.66
CA VAL A 122 11.64 2.32 2.36
C VAL A 122 12.41 1.08 2.80
N GLU A 123 13.74 1.16 2.67
CA GLU A 123 14.61 0.06 3.05
C GLU A 123 14.75 0.02 4.56
N SER A 124 14.47 -1.14 5.15
CA SER A 124 14.62 -1.35 6.58
C SER A 124 16.04 -1.75 6.91
N ALA A 125 16.46 -1.41 8.12
CA ALA A 125 17.80 -1.74 8.60
C ALA A 125 18.00 -3.24 8.74
#